data_9aef09a5868b33be71de93a8c328c957
#
_entry.id   9aef09a5868b33be71de93a8c328c957
#
_cell.length_a   1.000
_cell.length_b   1.000
_cell.length_c   1.000
_cell.angle_alpha   90.00
_cell.angle_beta   90.00
_cell.angle_gamma   90.00
#
_symmetry.space_group_name_H-M   'P 1'
#
loop_
_entity.id
_entity.type
_entity.pdbx_description
1 polymer ?
#
loop_
_entity_poly.entity_id
_entity_poly.type
_entity_poly.pdbx_seq_one_letter_code
_entity_poly.pdbx_strand_id
1 'polypeptide(L)'
;MTFDLDRAWRVDPRVSMRPEPFGALLYHFGTRRLSFLKNQTVLAVVRSLADHPSARSACLACGVSEAELPAYARALGALADSTMISERELA
;
A
#
# COMPACT_ATOMS: atom_id res chain seq x y z
N MET A 1 -5.65 14.40 6.14
CA MET A 1 -4.98 14.56 4.85
C MET A 1 -5.43 13.45 3.89
N THR A 2 -5.72 13.79 2.65
CA THR A 2 -6.19 12.82 1.67
C THR A 2 -5.01 12.12 1.02
N PHE A 3 -5.05 10.79 0.94
CA PHE A 3 -4.03 10.02 0.25
C PHE A 3 -4.08 10.32 -1.26
N ASP A 4 -2.93 10.60 -1.84
CA ASP A 4 -2.85 10.93 -3.26
C ASP A 4 -2.56 9.67 -4.09
N LEU A 5 -3.60 9.17 -4.77
CA LEU A 5 -3.50 8.01 -5.64
C LEU A 5 -2.59 8.23 -6.87
N ASP A 6 -2.35 9.47 -7.23
CA ASP A 6 -1.58 9.81 -8.43
C ASP A 6 -0.10 9.98 -8.17
N ARG A 7 0.33 9.81 -6.92
CA ARG A 7 1.74 9.82 -6.54
C ARG A 7 2.31 8.41 -6.62
N ALA A 8 3.65 8.35 -6.65
CA ALA A 8 4.38 7.10 -6.64
C ALA A 8 4.67 6.68 -5.20
N TRP A 9 4.37 5.43 -4.87
CA TRP A 9 4.52 4.89 -3.51
C TRP A 9 5.32 3.60 -3.51
N ARG A 10 5.76 3.18 -2.34
CA ARG A 10 6.45 1.90 -2.13
C ARG A 10 6.22 1.45 -0.70
N VAL A 11 6.43 0.17 -0.44
CA VAL A 11 6.54 -0.31 0.94
C VAL A 11 7.78 0.34 1.54
N ASP A 12 7.64 0.92 2.73
CA ASP A 12 8.78 1.57 3.40
C ASP A 12 9.91 0.55 3.57
N PRO A 13 11.17 0.93 3.29
CA PRO A 13 12.30 -0.01 3.40
C PRO A 13 12.49 -0.61 4.79
N ARG A 14 11.91 0.01 5.82
CA ARG A 14 11.99 -0.48 7.19
C ARG A 14 10.83 -1.38 7.56
N VAL A 15 9.99 -1.76 6.60
CA VAL A 15 8.84 -2.62 6.82
C VAL A 15 9.17 -4.04 6.38
N SER A 16 8.91 -5.00 7.26
CA SER A 16 8.91 -6.42 6.94
C SER A 16 7.47 -6.84 6.62
N MET A 17 7.28 -7.52 5.51
CA MET A 17 5.97 -8.01 5.08
C MET A 17 5.95 -9.53 5.18
N ARG A 18 4.99 -10.05 5.92
CA ARG A 18 4.80 -11.49 6.08
C ARG A 18 3.46 -11.90 5.50
N PRO A 19 3.46 -12.70 4.42
CA PRO A 19 2.21 -13.21 3.85
C PRO A 19 1.49 -14.14 4.85
N GLU A 20 0.18 -14.00 4.91
CA GLU A 20 -0.68 -14.82 5.76
C GLU A 20 -1.89 -15.27 4.94
N PRO A 21 -2.63 -16.32 5.35
CA PRO A 21 -3.80 -16.76 4.60
C PRO A 21 -4.85 -15.67 4.42
N PHE A 22 -4.99 -14.74 5.37
CA PHE A 22 -5.94 -13.63 5.28
C PHE A 22 -5.42 -12.45 4.43
N GLY A 23 -4.12 -12.38 4.17
CA GLY A 23 -3.49 -11.27 3.45
C GLY A 23 -2.04 -11.12 3.85
N ALA A 24 -1.73 -10.20 4.76
CA ALA A 24 -0.36 -10.03 5.24
C ALA A 24 -0.30 -9.28 6.56
N LEU A 25 0.82 -9.49 7.25
CA LEU A 25 1.19 -8.72 8.43
C LEU A 25 2.39 -7.84 8.05
N LEU A 26 2.29 -6.55 8.35
CA LEU A 26 3.36 -5.59 8.13
C LEU A 26 3.94 -5.16 9.49
N TYR A 27 5.25 -5.20 9.62
CA TYR A 27 5.95 -4.72 10.80
C TYR A 27 6.98 -3.67 10.44
N HIS A 28 6.89 -2.50 11.07
CA HIS A 28 7.81 -1.39 10.85
C HIS A 28 8.89 -1.39 11.92
N PHE A 29 10.14 -1.65 11.53
CA PHE A 29 11.24 -1.73 12.49
C PHE A 29 11.57 -0.40 13.16
N GLY A 30 11.31 0.72 12.49
CA GLY A 30 11.56 2.04 13.03
C GLY A 30 10.55 2.47 14.09
N THR A 31 9.26 2.33 13.78
CA THR A 31 8.18 2.74 14.68
C THR A 31 7.71 1.64 15.61
N ARG A 32 8.07 0.39 15.28
CA ARG A 32 7.61 -0.84 15.97
C ARG A 32 6.10 -1.03 15.89
N ARG A 33 5.46 -0.46 14.88
CA ARG A 33 4.04 -0.64 14.65
C ARG A 33 3.76 -1.85 13.79
N LEU A 34 2.58 -2.43 13.99
CA LEU A 34 2.07 -3.53 13.20
C LEU A 34 0.84 -3.07 12.43
N SER A 35 0.68 -3.57 11.22
CA SER A 35 -0.52 -3.36 10.43
C SER A 35 -0.90 -4.65 9.75
N PHE A 36 -2.22 -4.85 9.55
CA PHE A 36 -2.73 -6.04 8.89
C PHE A 36 -3.35 -5.67 7.55
N LEU A 37 -2.98 -6.40 6.51
CA LEU A 37 -3.67 -6.33 5.23
C LEU A 37 -4.67 -7.48 5.21
N LYS A 38 -5.97 -7.15 5.20
CA LYS A 38 -7.03 -8.13 5.47
C LYS A 38 -7.61 -8.78 4.24
N ASN A 39 -7.02 -8.58 3.07
CA ASN A 39 -7.41 -9.33 1.88
C ASN A 39 -6.25 -9.41 0.90
N GLN A 40 -6.36 -10.36 -0.03
CA GLN A 40 -5.28 -10.64 -0.97
C GLN A 40 -5.12 -9.55 -2.02
N THR A 41 -6.20 -8.83 -2.37
CA THR A 41 -6.13 -7.77 -3.36
C THR A 41 -5.33 -6.58 -2.83
N VAL A 42 -5.57 -6.17 -1.58
CA VAL A 42 -4.78 -5.11 -0.95
C VAL A 42 -3.31 -5.51 -0.88
N LEU A 43 -3.03 -6.78 -0.53
CA LEU A 43 -1.67 -7.28 -0.52
C LEU A 43 -1.02 -7.16 -1.90
N ALA A 44 -1.73 -7.57 -2.96
CA ALA A 44 -1.21 -7.48 -4.31
C ALA A 44 -0.91 -6.03 -4.70
N VAL A 45 -1.80 -5.10 -4.37
CA VAL A 45 -1.59 -3.67 -4.63
C VAL A 45 -0.34 -3.18 -3.92
N VAL A 46 -0.23 -3.44 -2.62
CA VAL A 46 0.90 -2.96 -1.81
C VAL A 46 2.21 -3.53 -2.32
N ARG A 47 2.24 -4.81 -2.66
CA ARG A 47 3.47 -5.45 -3.17
C ARG A 47 3.90 -4.88 -4.52
N SER A 48 2.97 -4.39 -5.32
CA SER A 48 3.27 -3.91 -6.66
C SER A 48 3.45 -2.40 -6.75
N LEU A 49 3.28 -1.66 -5.65
CA LEU A 49 3.34 -0.19 -5.68
C LEU A 49 4.60 0.34 -6.35
N ALA A 50 5.76 -0.25 -6.05
CA ALA A 50 7.03 0.20 -6.60
C ALA A 50 7.18 -0.08 -8.10
N ASP A 51 6.35 -0.96 -8.66
CA ASP A 51 6.40 -1.35 -10.06
C ASP A 51 5.52 -0.48 -10.96
N HIS A 52 4.82 0.47 -10.37
CA HIS A 52 3.88 1.33 -11.11
C HIS A 52 4.18 2.80 -10.86
N PRO A 53 3.85 3.68 -11.82
CA PRO A 53 4.11 5.12 -11.67
C PRO A 53 3.22 5.80 -10.64
N SER A 54 2.12 5.15 -10.23
CA SER A 54 1.20 5.71 -9.24
C SER A 54 0.49 4.60 -8.50
N ALA A 55 -0.07 4.93 -7.33
CA ALA A 55 -0.90 3.98 -6.59
C ALA A 55 -2.17 3.63 -7.38
N ARG A 56 -2.73 4.58 -8.09
CA ARG A 56 -3.89 4.34 -8.98
C ARG A 56 -3.57 3.26 -10.00
N SER A 57 -2.42 3.38 -10.68
CA SER A 57 -1.98 2.41 -11.67
C SER A 57 -1.83 1.02 -11.05
N ALA A 58 -1.24 0.93 -9.87
CA ALA A 58 -1.08 -0.34 -9.15
C ALA A 58 -2.45 -0.95 -8.83
N CYS A 59 -3.40 -0.15 -8.34
CA CYS A 59 -4.74 -0.63 -8.04
C CYS A 59 -5.43 -1.20 -9.30
N LEU A 60 -5.41 -0.44 -10.38
CA LEU A 60 -6.06 -0.87 -11.62
C LEU A 60 -5.42 -2.14 -12.18
N ALA A 61 -4.09 -2.24 -12.11
CA ALA A 61 -3.38 -3.43 -12.56
C ALA A 61 -3.72 -4.68 -11.73
N CYS A 62 -4.13 -4.50 -10.48
CA CYS A 62 -4.53 -5.61 -9.61
C CYS A 62 -6.03 -5.92 -9.69
N GLY A 63 -6.75 -5.31 -10.62
CA GLY A 63 -8.16 -5.60 -10.83
C GLY A 63 -9.12 -4.77 -10.00
N VAL A 64 -8.64 -3.73 -9.32
CA VAL A 64 -9.51 -2.82 -8.57
C VAL A 64 -10.27 -1.95 -9.56
N SER A 65 -11.60 -1.87 -9.43
CA SER A 65 -12.42 -1.02 -10.28
C SER A 65 -12.33 0.44 -9.84
N GLU A 66 -12.65 1.36 -10.75
CA GLU A 66 -12.66 2.78 -10.40
C GLU A 66 -13.64 3.09 -9.27
N ALA A 67 -14.76 2.38 -9.21
CA ALA A 67 -15.72 2.55 -8.13
C ALA A 67 -15.15 2.17 -6.77
N GLU A 68 -14.18 1.26 -6.74
CA GLU A 68 -13.54 0.80 -5.51
C GLU A 68 -12.35 1.69 -5.09
N LEU A 69 -11.83 2.51 -5.98
CA LEU A 69 -10.64 3.33 -5.70
C LEU A 69 -10.77 4.17 -4.42
N PRO A 70 -11.92 4.82 -4.11
CA PRO A 70 -12.01 5.58 -2.86
C PRO A 70 -11.76 4.72 -1.61
N ALA A 71 -12.24 3.49 -1.59
CA ALA A 71 -12.01 2.58 -0.47
C ALA A 71 -10.53 2.19 -0.38
N TYR A 72 -9.89 1.94 -1.51
CA TYR A 72 -8.46 1.62 -1.54
C TYR A 72 -7.60 2.84 -1.17
N ALA A 73 -8.03 4.04 -1.57
CA ALA A 73 -7.35 5.26 -1.16
C ALA A 73 -7.37 5.43 0.35
N ARG A 74 -8.48 5.10 1.00
CA ARG A 74 -8.56 5.13 2.46
C ARG A 74 -7.65 4.10 3.11
N ALA A 75 -7.64 2.88 2.58
CA ALA A 75 -6.79 1.82 3.11
C ALA A 75 -5.30 2.15 2.95
N LEU A 76 -4.91 2.60 1.78
CA LEU A 76 -3.52 2.99 1.51
C LEU A 76 -3.14 4.24 2.32
N GLY A 77 -4.08 5.17 2.48
CA GLY A 77 -3.86 6.36 3.31
C GLY A 77 -3.56 6.01 4.75
N ALA A 78 -4.27 5.03 5.30
CA ALA A 78 -3.98 4.55 6.66
C ALA A 78 -2.58 3.94 6.76
N LEU A 79 -2.14 3.22 5.72
CA LEU A 79 -0.79 2.67 5.68
C LEU A 79 0.26 3.77 5.55
N ALA A 80 -0.02 4.81 4.77
CA ALA A 80 0.87 5.97 4.67
C ALA A 80 0.98 6.71 5.99
N ASP A 81 -0.15 6.89 6.70
CA ASP A 81 -0.16 7.56 8.00
C ASP A 81 0.65 6.81 9.06
N SER A 82 0.68 5.48 8.99
CA SER A 82 1.49 4.66 9.89
C SER A 82 2.89 4.35 9.34
N THR A 83 3.26 5.02 8.26
CA THR A 83 4.57 4.88 7.58
C THR A 83 4.89 3.46 7.12
N MET A 84 3.87 2.66 6.87
CA MET A 84 4.04 1.32 6.26
C MET A 84 4.38 1.43 4.78
N ILE A 85 3.82 2.43 4.10
CA ILE A 85 4.21 2.80 2.74
C ILE A 85 4.69 4.24 2.77
N SER A 86 5.60 4.56 1.87
CA SER A 86 6.15 5.91 1.76
C SER A 86 6.20 6.32 0.30
N GLU A 87 6.19 7.63 0.08
CA GLU A 87 6.28 8.19 -1.26
C GLU A 87 7.70 7.97 -1.79
N ARG A 88 7.80 7.59 -3.07
CA ARG A 88 9.11 7.46 -3.71
C ARG A 88 9.28 8.54 -4.77
N GLU A 89 10.53 8.92 -5.00
CA GLU A 89 10.85 9.87 -6.04
C GLU A 89 10.94 9.16 -7.39
N LEU A 90 10.35 9.78 -8.40
CA LEU A 90 10.53 9.36 -9.77
C LEU A 90 11.66 10.20 -10.34
N ALA A 91 12.78 9.55 -10.61
CA ALA A 91 13.93 10.23 -11.21
C ALA A 91 13.66 10.62 -12.65
#